data_c91c9d03eb037816dbb6403a0cb9a350
#
_entry.id   c91c9d03eb037816dbb6403a0cb9a350
#
_cell.length_a   1.000
_cell.length_b   1.000
_cell.length_c   1.000
_cell.angle_alpha   90.00
_cell.angle_beta   90.00
_cell.angle_gamma   90.00
#
_symmetry.space_group_name_H-M   'P 1'
#
loop_
_entity.id
_entity.type
_entity.pdbx_description
1 polymer ?
#
loop_
_entity_poly.entity_id
_entity_poly.type
_entity_poly.pdbx_seq_one_letter_code
_entity_poly.pdbx_strand_id
1 'polypeptide(L)'
;MQLSEPMLRTRLQIPFYISLLLLIACSPAEQAPPAPESVPTAPAAAQVTPAAETEEALVARARGIHERVITLDTHADINTVNFMEDNNYTADLDTQVNLPKMIEGGLDVAWFIVYTGQGPLTEEGYAAAEANAIDKFDAIHRLAEQFAPDTIEMAYTSEDVRRIDAAGKKVAMIGVENAYPMALDIENVRRYQERGARYVSLAHNGHSQFADSNTGESDGVWLHNGLSDLGRQAIVELNRWGVMIDLSHPSKAANMQTLELTRAPVIASHSSARALNNVSRNLDDEELLAIRDNGGVVQATAFRSYLNSAKHSANVAAMNALRSSIAQEIGFTLLDGAAVRALSDEERAVYNEGLARVNALAEPRVASEVNAVAPPVDVADFVDHIDYMVDLIGIEHVGISSDFDGGGGIEGWNDASETFNVTLELVRRGYSEEQIALLWSGNLLRVMAEVETRVGGTFNPL
;
A
#
# COMPACT_ATOMS: atom_id res chain seq x y z
N MET A 1 8.65 20.38 -60.88
CA MET A 1 9.13 21.69 -61.31
C MET A 1 9.71 22.38 -60.08
N GLN A 2 11.05 22.47 -60.11
CA GLN A 2 11.95 23.32 -59.32
C GLN A 2 11.75 23.40 -57.77
N LEU A 3 12.56 22.76 -56.98
CA LEU A 3 13.98 22.99 -56.58
C LEU A 3 14.29 24.42 -56.09
N SER A 4 14.62 24.57 -54.79
CA SER A 4 15.78 25.31 -54.34
C SER A 4 16.04 25.14 -52.84
N GLU A 5 17.05 24.37 -52.46
CA GLU A 5 17.99 24.59 -51.32
C GLU A 5 19.08 25.61 -51.79
N PRO A 6 20.09 25.97 -50.97
CA PRO A 6 20.33 25.98 -49.53
C PRO A 6 20.98 27.34 -49.06
N MET A 7 21.30 27.50 -47.78
CA MET A 7 22.56 28.16 -47.39
C MET A 7 23.02 27.83 -45.95
N LEU A 8 24.12 27.15 -45.90
CA LEU A 8 25.05 26.96 -44.79
C LEU A 8 25.67 28.30 -44.34
N ARG A 9 25.74 28.61 -43.10
CA ARG A 9 26.71 29.58 -42.51
C ARG A 9 27.40 28.96 -41.32
N THR A 10 28.62 28.54 -41.56
CA THR A 10 29.71 28.23 -40.66
C THR A 10 30.12 29.49 -39.90
N ARG A 11 30.25 29.43 -38.58
CA ARG A 11 31.04 30.41 -37.80
C ARG A 11 32.15 29.71 -37.05
N LEU A 12 33.33 30.19 -37.36
CA LEU A 12 34.66 29.89 -36.83
C LEU A 12 34.75 30.23 -35.32
N GLN A 13 35.26 29.30 -34.53
CA GLN A 13 35.74 29.56 -33.16
C GLN A 13 37.22 29.90 -33.23
N ILE A 14 37.60 31.00 -32.59
CA ILE A 14 38.99 31.41 -32.35
C ILE A 14 39.28 31.25 -30.85
N PRO A 15 40.34 30.54 -30.44
CA PRO A 15 40.72 30.47 -29.03
C PRO A 15 41.65 31.62 -28.68
N PHE A 16 41.31 32.32 -27.61
CA PHE A 16 42.20 33.33 -26.98
C PHE A 16 43.14 32.64 -25.98
N TYR A 17 44.44 32.66 -26.26
CA TYR A 17 45.49 32.34 -25.30
C TYR A 17 45.87 33.62 -24.55
N ILE A 18 45.77 33.62 -23.22
CA ILE A 18 46.34 34.64 -22.35
C ILE A 18 47.61 34.05 -21.72
N SER A 19 48.74 34.58 -22.13
CA SER A 19 50.04 34.30 -21.53
C SER A 19 50.21 35.13 -20.26
N LEU A 20 50.44 34.48 -19.12
CA LEU A 20 50.78 35.13 -17.85
C LEU A 20 52.30 35.15 -17.66
N LEU A 21 52.91 36.35 -17.70
CA LEU A 21 54.32 36.59 -17.40
C LEU A 21 54.57 36.47 -15.88
N LEU A 22 55.44 35.56 -15.46
CA LEU A 22 56.00 35.53 -14.11
C LEU A 22 57.09 36.57 -13.95
N LEU A 23 56.92 37.57 -13.09
CA LEU A 23 57.94 38.43 -12.55
C LEU A 23 58.49 37.79 -11.28
N ILE A 24 59.78 37.40 -11.31
CA ILE A 24 60.53 36.91 -10.15
C ILE A 24 61.08 38.15 -9.45
N ALA A 25 60.65 38.47 -8.24
CA ALA A 25 61.23 39.43 -7.34
C ALA A 25 62.03 38.71 -6.23
N CYS A 26 63.31 38.85 -6.18
CA CYS A 26 64.17 38.43 -5.07
C CYS A 26 63.94 39.34 -3.86
N SER A 27 63.59 38.77 -2.70
CA SER A 27 63.66 39.39 -1.38
C SER A 27 64.54 38.58 -0.43
N PRO A 28 65.27 39.23 0.50
CA PRO A 28 66.28 38.53 1.28
C PRO A 28 65.75 37.64 2.38
N ALA A 29 66.58 36.67 2.71
CA ALA A 29 66.29 35.61 3.71
C ALA A 29 66.16 36.24 5.11
N GLU A 30 64.96 36.05 5.72
CA GLU A 30 64.70 36.30 7.14
C GLU A 30 64.90 35.00 7.89
N GLN A 31 65.66 35.02 8.99
CA GLN A 31 65.99 33.86 9.81
C GLN A 31 64.74 33.37 10.55
N ALA A 32 64.46 32.08 10.41
CA ALA A 32 63.37 31.41 11.09
C ALA A 32 63.59 31.38 12.64
N PRO A 33 62.52 31.58 13.44
CA PRO A 33 62.57 31.36 14.88
C PRO A 33 62.75 29.90 15.25
N PRO A 34 63.29 29.55 16.42
CA PRO A 34 63.51 28.18 16.85
C PRO A 34 62.18 27.44 17.04
N ALA A 35 62.16 26.16 16.67
CA ALA A 35 61.03 25.28 16.80
C ALA A 35 60.58 25.18 18.29
N PRO A 36 59.26 25.21 18.58
CA PRO A 36 58.77 24.94 19.93
C PRO A 36 59.02 23.48 20.32
N GLU A 37 59.47 23.29 21.57
CA GLU A 37 59.64 21.97 22.18
C GLU A 37 58.37 21.16 22.09
N SER A 38 58.50 19.86 21.69
CA SER A 38 57.41 18.91 21.60
C SER A 38 56.83 18.60 22.99
N VAL A 39 55.59 19.08 23.25
CA VAL A 39 54.79 18.65 24.38
C VAL A 39 54.39 17.19 24.14
N PRO A 40 54.54 16.26 25.11
CA PRO A 40 54.11 14.88 24.92
C PRO A 40 52.61 14.85 24.71
N THR A 41 52.17 14.44 23.52
CA THR A 41 50.76 14.13 23.22
C THR A 41 50.31 13.00 24.14
N ALA A 42 49.29 13.26 24.94
CA ALA A 42 48.59 12.23 25.68
C ALA A 42 48.08 11.15 24.67
N PRO A 43 48.09 9.88 25.01
CA PRO A 43 47.58 8.82 24.13
C PRO A 43 46.12 9.12 23.79
N ALA A 44 45.84 9.16 22.49
CA ALA A 44 44.47 9.29 22.00
C ALA A 44 43.58 8.22 22.66
N ALA A 45 42.55 8.65 23.36
CA ALA A 45 41.56 7.73 23.88
C ALA A 45 41.07 6.85 22.72
N ALA A 46 41.21 5.56 22.87
CA ALA A 46 40.69 4.59 21.92
C ALA A 46 39.19 4.90 21.73
N GLN A 47 38.81 5.25 20.51
CA GLN A 47 37.39 5.32 20.16
C GLN A 47 36.84 3.92 20.34
N VAL A 48 36.09 3.71 21.40
CA VAL A 48 35.32 2.48 21.60
C VAL A 48 34.24 2.53 20.54
N THR A 49 34.41 1.80 19.47
CA THR A 49 33.34 1.53 18.52
C THR A 49 32.21 0.88 19.34
N PRO A 50 30.97 1.41 19.33
CA PRO A 50 29.88 0.75 20.03
C PRO A 50 29.82 -0.70 19.56
N ALA A 51 29.70 -1.64 20.48
CA ALA A 51 29.47 -3.05 20.14
C ALA A 51 28.20 -3.10 19.26
N ALA A 52 28.25 -3.89 18.18
CA ALA A 52 27.08 -4.09 17.35
C ALA A 52 25.93 -4.62 18.23
N GLU A 53 24.74 -4.06 18.08
CA GLU A 53 23.54 -4.50 18.79
C GLU A 53 23.31 -6.00 18.50
N THR A 54 22.99 -6.78 19.54
CA THR A 54 22.64 -8.20 19.34
C THR A 54 21.25 -8.32 18.72
N GLU A 55 20.97 -9.43 18.04
CA GLU A 55 19.63 -9.68 17.46
C GLU A 55 18.54 -9.65 18.54
N GLU A 56 18.80 -10.20 19.73
CA GLU A 56 17.85 -10.16 20.84
C GLU A 56 17.55 -8.73 21.31
N ALA A 57 18.57 -7.88 21.40
CA ALA A 57 18.41 -6.47 21.76
C ALA A 57 17.63 -5.69 20.68
N LEU A 58 17.92 -5.97 19.40
CA LEU A 58 17.21 -5.38 18.26
C LEU A 58 15.71 -5.78 18.27
N VAL A 59 15.42 -7.08 18.45
CA VAL A 59 14.03 -7.58 18.55
C VAL A 59 13.31 -6.96 19.74
N ALA A 60 13.97 -6.85 20.92
CA ALA A 60 13.38 -6.23 22.10
C ALA A 60 13.10 -4.74 21.88
N ARG A 61 14.01 -4.01 21.21
CA ARG A 61 13.80 -2.61 20.82
C ARG A 61 12.65 -2.46 19.85
N ALA A 62 12.59 -3.31 18.81
CA ALA A 62 11.50 -3.31 17.83
C ALA A 62 10.14 -3.56 18.49
N ARG A 63 10.06 -4.51 19.42
CA ARG A 63 8.83 -4.80 20.18
C ARG A 63 8.39 -3.61 21.02
N GLY A 64 9.31 -2.97 21.73
CA GLY A 64 8.98 -1.77 22.49
C GLY A 64 8.53 -0.59 21.61
N ILE A 65 9.06 -0.43 20.39
CA ILE A 65 8.57 0.55 19.41
C ILE A 65 7.17 0.18 18.96
N HIS A 66 6.95 -1.06 18.55
CA HIS A 66 5.67 -1.57 18.07
C HIS A 66 4.52 -1.37 19.08
N GLU A 67 4.81 -1.54 20.36
CA GLU A 67 3.86 -1.33 21.48
C GLU A 67 3.53 0.16 21.75
N ARG A 68 4.33 1.10 21.25
CA ARG A 68 4.13 2.54 21.49
C ARG A 68 3.60 3.30 20.28
N VAL A 69 3.77 2.78 19.08
CA VAL A 69 3.23 3.39 17.87
C VAL A 69 1.83 2.86 17.62
N ILE A 70 0.95 3.67 17.06
CA ILE A 70 -0.36 3.21 16.58
C ILE A 70 -0.13 2.51 15.24
N THR A 71 -0.29 1.20 15.20
CA THR A 71 -0.21 0.40 13.98
C THR A 71 -1.52 0.46 13.22
N LEU A 72 -1.46 0.74 11.93
CA LEU A 72 -2.64 0.98 11.11
C LEU A 72 -2.48 0.30 9.76
N ASP A 73 -3.47 -0.52 9.41
CA ASP A 73 -3.61 -1.09 8.08
C ASP A 73 -4.73 -0.39 7.31
N THR A 74 -4.41 0.14 6.13
CA THR A 74 -5.35 0.94 5.34
C THR A 74 -6.31 0.14 4.48
N HIS A 75 -6.11 -1.17 4.35
CA HIS A 75 -6.92 -1.97 3.44
C HIS A 75 -7.01 -3.43 3.85
N ALA A 76 -8.14 -3.81 4.43
CA ALA A 76 -8.48 -5.19 4.74
C ALA A 76 -9.90 -5.49 4.24
N ASP A 77 -10.01 -6.38 3.25
CA ASP A 77 -11.31 -6.78 2.70
C ASP A 77 -12.15 -7.57 3.68
N ILE A 78 -13.46 -7.53 3.47
CA ILE A 78 -14.39 -8.30 4.29
C ILE A 78 -15.33 -9.13 3.43
N ASN A 79 -15.73 -10.29 3.98
CA ASN A 79 -16.86 -11.06 3.51
C ASN A 79 -17.94 -11.07 4.60
N THR A 80 -19.17 -10.61 4.28
CA THR A 80 -20.25 -10.43 5.25
C THR A 80 -20.72 -11.73 5.91
N VAL A 81 -20.40 -12.89 5.34
CA VAL A 81 -20.62 -14.20 5.98
C VAL A 81 -19.84 -14.38 7.29
N ASN A 82 -18.77 -13.60 7.48
CA ASN A 82 -17.95 -13.56 8.68
C ASN A 82 -18.38 -12.45 9.65
N PHE A 83 -19.59 -11.92 9.51
CA PHE A 83 -20.17 -10.87 10.36
C PHE A 83 -21.59 -11.25 10.82
N MET A 84 -21.82 -12.56 11.04
CA MET A 84 -23.06 -13.12 11.52
C MET A 84 -22.99 -13.40 13.03
N GLU A 85 -24.11 -13.64 13.67
CA GLU A 85 -24.20 -13.86 15.13
C GLU A 85 -23.31 -15.02 15.62
N ASP A 86 -23.25 -16.10 14.86
CA ASP A 86 -22.54 -17.34 15.17
C ASP A 86 -21.20 -17.50 14.42
N ASN A 87 -20.87 -16.58 13.51
CA ASN A 87 -19.62 -16.57 12.74
C ASN A 87 -19.17 -15.15 12.49
N ASN A 88 -18.30 -14.63 13.36
CA ASN A 88 -17.81 -13.26 13.23
C ASN A 88 -16.38 -13.08 13.76
N TYR A 89 -15.82 -11.91 13.55
CA TYR A 89 -14.43 -11.55 13.87
C TYR A 89 -14.07 -11.56 15.37
N THR A 90 -14.98 -11.89 16.26
CA THR A 90 -14.63 -12.15 17.67
C THR A 90 -13.97 -13.53 17.86
N ALA A 91 -14.12 -14.42 16.87
CA ALA A 91 -13.48 -15.73 16.83
C ALA A 91 -12.22 -15.70 15.96
N ASP A 92 -11.31 -16.64 16.23
CA ASP A 92 -10.15 -16.89 15.36
C ASP A 92 -10.63 -17.66 14.10
N LEU A 93 -10.92 -16.91 13.06
CA LEU A 93 -11.40 -17.42 11.77
C LEU A 93 -10.22 -17.66 10.82
N ASP A 94 -10.50 -18.44 9.77
CA ASP A 94 -9.58 -18.63 8.62
C ASP A 94 -9.59 -17.39 7.69
N THR A 95 -9.62 -16.19 8.28
CA THR A 95 -9.46 -14.89 7.61
C THR A 95 -8.10 -14.29 7.97
N GLN A 96 -7.59 -13.42 7.14
CA GLN A 96 -6.30 -12.77 7.45
C GLN A 96 -6.45 -11.69 8.53
N VAL A 97 -7.66 -11.11 8.70
CA VAL A 97 -7.97 -10.17 9.78
C VAL A 97 -9.15 -10.69 10.61
N ASN A 98 -8.99 -10.70 11.92
CA ASN A 98 -10.03 -10.85 12.95
C ASN A 98 -9.48 -10.32 14.28
N LEU A 99 -10.31 -10.15 15.29
CA LEU A 99 -9.88 -9.54 16.57
C LEU A 99 -8.77 -10.33 17.30
N PRO A 100 -8.82 -11.68 17.38
CA PRO A 100 -7.71 -12.46 17.95
C PRO A 100 -6.37 -12.18 17.25
N LYS A 101 -6.32 -12.17 15.93
CA LYS A 101 -5.10 -11.90 15.16
C LYS A 101 -4.63 -10.44 15.27
N MET A 102 -5.56 -9.48 15.29
CA MET A 102 -5.22 -8.07 15.56
C MET A 102 -4.59 -7.89 16.94
N ILE A 103 -5.09 -8.60 17.95
CA ILE A 103 -4.56 -8.55 19.31
C ILE A 103 -3.18 -9.21 19.36
N GLU A 104 -3.02 -10.39 18.77
CA GLU A 104 -1.77 -11.15 18.76
C GLU A 104 -0.64 -10.39 18.05
N GLY A 105 -0.92 -9.87 16.87
CA GLY A 105 0.07 -9.14 16.06
C GLY A 105 0.27 -7.69 16.47
N GLY A 106 -0.56 -7.16 17.38
CA GLY A 106 -0.51 -5.75 17.77
C GLY A 106 -0.96 -4.79 16.67
N LEU A 107 -1.92 -5.19 15.82
CA LEU A 107 -2.57 -4.28 14.88
C LEU A 107 -3.66 -3.49 15.59
N ASP A 108 -3.55 -2.15 15.65
CA ASP A 108 -4.46 -1.30 16.42
C ASP A 108 -5.63 -0.80 15.59
N VAL A 109 -5.40 -0.48 14.33
CA VAL A 109 -6.39 0.11 13.42
C VAL A 109 -6.51 -0.73 12.15
N ALA A 110 -7.71 -1.18 11.83
CA ALA A 110 -8.01 -1.80 10.54
C ALA A 110 -9.05 -0.97 9.76
N TRP A 111 -8.73 -0.67 8.52
CA TRP A 111 -9.70 -0.15 7.56
C TRP A 111 -10.41 -1.34 6.90
N PHE A 112 -11.64 -1.57 7.28
CA PHE A 112 -12.49 -2.59 6.68
C PHE A 112 -13.15 -2.06 5.41
N ILE A 113 -13.07 -2.85 4.35
CA ILE A 113 -13.35 -2.34 3.01
C ILE A 113 -14.74 -2.73 2.52
N VAL A 114 -15.48 -1.69 2.15
CA VAL A 114 -16.70 -1.82 1.37
C VAL A 114 -16.29 -1.94 -0.10
N TYR A 115 -15.81 -3.12 -0.47
CA TYR A 115 -15.47 -3.48 -1.84
C TYR A 115 -16.69 -3.98 -2.60
N THR A 116 -16.83 -3.53 -3.85
CA THR A 116 -17.80 -4.09 -4.78
C THR A 116 -17.15 -4.30 -6.15
N GLY A 117 -17.19 -5.54 -6.64
CA GLY A 117 -16.66 -5.88 -7.96
C GLY A 117 -17.34 -5.07 -9.08
N GLN A 118 -16.58 -4.72 -10.11
CA GLN A 118 -17.11 -4.00 -11.27
C GLN A 118 -18.09 -4.90 -12.05
N GLY A 119 -19.31 -4.48 -12.15
CA GLY A 119 -20.37 -5.08 -12.97
C GLY A 119 -20.74 -4.24 -14.18
N PRO A 120 -21.78 -4.62 -14.91
CA PRO A 120 -22.31 -3.84 -16.05
C PRO A 120 -22.80 -2.46 -15.59
N LEU A 121 -22.54 -1.44 -16.42
CA LEU A 121 -23.00 -0.06 -16.16
C LEU A 121 -24.49 0.09 -16.54
N THR A 122 -25.36 -0.62 -15.79
CA THR A 122 -26.82 -0.65 -15.96
C THR A 122 -27.52 -0.43 -14.63
N GLU A 123 -28.81 -0.07 -14.66
CA GLU A 123 -29.61 0.11 -13.44
C GLU A 123 -29.59 -1.14 -12.55
N GLU A 124 -29.71 -2.33 -13.13
CA GLU A 124 -29.68 -3.60 -12.41
C GLU A 124 -28.29 -3.85 -11.80
N GLY A 125 -27.22 -3.54 -12.54
CA GLY A 125 -25.85 -3.66 -12.06
C GLY A 125 -25.59 -2.73 -10.88
N TYR A 126 -26.01 -1.48 -10.97
CA TYR A 126 -25.88 -0.51 -9.88
C TYR A 126 -26.69 -0.90 -8.65
N ALA A 127 -27.95 -1.37 -8.83
CA ALA A 127 -28.78 -1.79 -7.70
C ALA A 127 -28.20 -2.99 -6.96
N ALA A 128 -27.66 -3.97 -7.69
CA ALA A 128 -26.98 -5.11 -7.08
C ALA A 128 -25.70 -4.68 -6.32
N ALA A 129 -24.94 -3.75 -6.90
CA ALA A 129 -23.74 -3.21 -6.28
C ALA A 129 -24.05 -2.39 -5.01
N GLU A 130 -25.09 -1.55 -5.03
CA GLU A 130 -25.53 -0.79 -3.86
C GLU A 130 -25.97 -1.73 -2.72
N ALA A 131 -26.73 -2.77 -3.03
CA ALA A 131 -27.14 -3.76 -2.04
C ALA A 131 -25.93 -4.46 -1.36
N ASN A 132 -24.91 -4.84 -2.13
CA ASN A 132 -23.67 -5.38 -1.60
C ASN A 132 -22.92 -4.37 -0.71
N ALA A 133 -22.81 -3.11 -1.14
CA ALA A 133 -22.13 -2.10 -0.37
C ALA A 133 -22.84 -1.83 0.97
N ILE A 134 -24.18 -1.73 0.97
CA ILE A 134 -24.98 -1.54 2.19
C ILE A 134 -24.79 -2.70 3.17
N ASP A 135 -24.84 -3.96 2.70
CA ASP A 135 -24.61 -5.13 3.56
C ASP A 135 -23.21 -5.10 4.21
N LYS A 136 -22.17 -4.66 3.48
CA LYS A 136 -20.82 -4.51 4.03
C LYS A 136 -20.73 -3.40 5.07
N PHE A 137 -21.32 -2.22 4.81
CA PHE A 137 -21.41 -1.15 5.83
C PHE A 137 -22.07 -1.67 7.11
N ASP A 138 -23.22 -2.31 6.98
CA ASP A 138 -23.98 -2.83 8.12
C ASP A 138 -23.21 -3.94 8.85
N ALA A 139 -22.41 -4.75 8.13
CA ALA A 139 -21.56 -5.78 8.72
C ALA A 139 -20.46 -5.18 9.61
N ILE A 140 -19.77 -4.14 9.14
CA ILE A 140 -18.72 -3.48 9.91
C ILE A 140 -19.30 -2.82 11.17
N HIS A 141 -20.45 -2.16 11.06
CA HIS A 141 -21.15 -1.60 12.21
C HIS A 141 -21.56 -2.67 13.22
N ARG A 142 -22.08 -3.82 12.75
CA ARG A 142 -22.44 -4.94 13.65
C ARG A 142 -21.25 -5.43 14.46
N LEU A 143 -20.05 -5.51 13.87
CA LEU A 143 -18.86 -5.90 14.61
C LEU A 143 -18.58 -4.97 15.78
N ALA A 144 -18.53 -3.68 15.51
CA ALA A 144 -18.13 -2.68 16.51
C ALA A 144 -19.23 -2.35 17.54
N GLU A 145 -20.51 -2.40 17.11
CA GLU A 145 -21.63 -1.92 17.94
C GLU A 145 -22.38 -3.06 18.64
N GLN A 146 -22.32 -4.30 18.11
CA GLN A 146 -23.10 -5.41 18.62
C GLN A 146 -22.25 -6.58 19.09
N PHE A 147 -21.25 -7.02 18.29
CA PHE A 147 -20.50 -8.23 18.61
C PHE A 147 -19.33 -7.98 19.56
N ALA A 148 -18.63 -6.87 19.43
CA ALA A 148 -17.43 -6.59 20.19
C ALA A 148 -17.28 -5.13 20.68
N PRO A 149 -18.33 -4.44 21.19
CA PRO A 149 -18.27 -3.02 21.53
C PRO A 149 -17.24 -2.66 22.62
N ASP A 150 -16.85 -3.67 23.44
CA ASP A 150 -15.82 -3.48 24.48
C ASP A 150 -14.38 -3.64 23.91
N THR A 151 -14.22 -4.23 22.72
CA THR A 151 -12.91 -4.57 22.16
C THR A 151 -12.53 -3.68 20.96
N ILE A 152 -13.50 -3.31 20.12
CA ILE A 152 -13.29 -2.48 18.92
C ILE A 152 -14.33 -1.39 18.86
N GLU A 153 -13.96 -0.21 18.34
CA GLU A 153 -14.85 0.95 18.22
C GLU A 153 -14.68 1.60 16.85
N MET A 154 -15.78 2.13 16.29
CA MET A 154 -15.75 2.88 15.03
C MET A 154 -15.08 4.25 15.22
N ALA A 155 -14.11 4.58 14.36
CA ALA A 155 -13.54 5.91 14.27
C ALA A 155 -14.05 6.63 13.01
N TYR A 156 -14.40 7.89 13.17
CA TYR A 156 -14.87 8.74 12.09
C TYR A 156 -13.95 9.94 11.82
N THR A 157 -13.00 10.18 12.75
CA THR A 157 -12.02 11.26 12.69
C THR A 157 -10.64 10.75 13.08
N SER A 158 -9.62 11.47 12.66
CA SER A 158 -8.23 11.20 13.08
C SER A 158 -8.04 11.32 14.61
N GLU A 159 -8.86 12.14 15.28
CA GLU A 159 -8.87 12.27 16.74
C GLU A 159 -9.54 11.06 17.40
N ASP A 160 -10.61 10.51 16.81
CA ASP A 160 -11.25 9.29 17.30
C ASP A 160 -10.25 8.13 17.33
N VAL A 161 -9.44 7.96 16.29
CA VAL A 161 -8.40 6.91 16.24
C VAL A 161 -7.51 6.98 17.47
N ARG A 162 -6.95 8.16 17.77
CA ARG A 162 -6.07 8.35 18.94
C ARG A 162 -6.79 8.16 20.26
N ARG A 163 -8.02 8.60 20.37
CA ARG A 163 -8.85 8.46 21.57
C ARG A 163 -9.17 7.00 21.87
N ILE A 164 -9.57 6.25 20.85
CA ILE A 164 -9.98 4.85 20.98
C ILE A 164 -8.77 3.98 21.31
N ASP A 165 -7.66 4.18 20.61
CA ASP A 165 -6.39 3.50 20.89
C ASP A 165 -5.90 3.78 22.33
N ALA A 166 -5.90 5.05 22.76
CA ALA A 166 -5.54 5.42 24.13
C ALA A 166 -6.47 4.80 25.20
N ALA A 167 -7.69 4.39 24.83
CA ALA A 167 -8.59 3.64 25.69
C ALA A 167 -8.33 2.12 25.68
N GLY A 168 -7.37 1.64 24.89
CA GLY A 168 -6.96 0.25 24.78
C GLY A 168 -7.90 -0.61 23.93
N LYS A 169 -8.72 0.01 23.07
CA LYS A 169 -9.57 -0.69 22.12
C LYS A 169 -8.93 -0.70 20.72
N LYS A 170 -9.27 -1.70 19.93
CA LYS A 170 -9.00 -1.69 18.49
C LYS A 170 -9.92 -0.70 17.78
N VAL A 171 -9.47 -0.21 16.62
CA VAL A 171 -10.17 0.81 15.84
C VAL A 171 -10.64 0.21 14.52
N ALA A 172 -11.94 0.37 14.23
CA ALA A 172 -12.52 0.08 12.91
C ALA A 172 -12.73 1.37 12.14
N MET A 173 -12.28 1.40 10.90
CA MET A 173 -12.55 2.47 9.93
C MET A 173 -13.11 1.89 8.65
N ILE A 174 -13.75 2.72 7.82
CA ILE A 174 -14.38 2.27 6.58
C ILE A 174 -13.78 2.99 5.38
N GLY A 175 -13.21 2.19 4.46
CA GLY A 175 -12.88 2.59 3.10
C GLY A 175 -13.87 2.04 2.09
N VAL A 176 -14.11 2.75 1.01
CA VAL A 176 -14.92 2.25 -0.12
C VAL A 176 -14.02 2.02 -1.32
N GLU A 177 -13.94 0.76 -1.71
CA GLU A 177 -13.20 0.39 -2.91
C GLU A 177 -14.17 0.15 -4.07
N ASN A 178 -13.97 0.95 -5.12
CA ASN A 178 -14.84 1.10 -6.27
C ASN A 178 -16.12 1.92 -6.00
N ALA A 179 -16.17 3.13 -6.53
CA ALA A 179 -17.38 3.97 -6.46
C ALA A 179 -18.56 3.45 -7.29
N TYR A 180 -18.41 2.33 -7.99
CA TYR A 180 -19.45 1.71 -8.83
C TYR A 180 -20.83 1.60 -8.14
N PRO A 181 -20.93 1.21 -6.85
CA PRO A 181 -22.22 1.17 -6.13
C PRO A 181 -22.89 2.52 -5.93
N MET A 182 -22.19 3.64 -6.11
CA MET A 182 -22.79 4.97 -6.04
C MET A 182 -23.67 5.29 -7.26
N ALA A 183 -23.75 4.40 -8.24
CA ALA A 183 -24.54 4.54 -9.47
C ALA A 183 -24.29 5.91 -10.16
N LEU A 184 -25.35 6.59 -10.60
CA LEU A 184 -25.26 7.89 -11.26
C LEU A 184 -25.71 9.05 -10.33
N ASP A 185 -25.99 8.76 -9.07
CA ASP A 185 -26.46 9.76 -8.09
C ASP A 185 -25.28 10.25 -7.24
N ILE A 186 -24.82 11.45 -7.51
CA ILE A 186 -23.70 12.07 -6.79
C ILE A 186 -23.98 12.31 -5.29
N GLU A 187 -25.24 12.36 -4.88
CA GLU A 187 -25.63 12.47 -3.47
C GLU A 187 -25.25 11.20 -2.67
N ASN A 188 -24.92 10.09 -3.34
CA ASN A 188 -24.42 8.88 -2.69
C ASN A 188 -23.06 9.09 -2.03
N VAL A 189 -22.24 10.06 -2.45
CA VAL A 189 -21.02 10.46 -1.73
C VAL A 189 -21.36 10.84 -0.29
N ARG A 190 -22.38 11.71 -0.09
CA ARG A 190 -22.84 12.10 1.24
C ARG A 190 -23.40 10.92 2.04
N ARG A 191 -24.25 10.10 1.42
CA ARG A 191 -24.85 8.92 2.08
C ARG A 191 -23.80 7.92 2.56
N TYR A 192 -22.72 7.72 1.80
CA TYR A 192 -21.63 6.82 2.18
C TYR A 192 -20.77 7.43 3.28
N GLN A 193 -20.51 8.74 3.22
CA GLN A 193 -19.82 9.45 4.30
C GLN A 193 -20.61 9.36 5.62
N GLU A 194 -21.94 9.54 5.58
CA GLU A 194 -22.83 9.40 6.75
C GLU A 194 -22.85 7.97 7.32
N ARG A 195 -22.57 6.93 6.48
CA ARG A 195 -22.39 5.55 6.90
C ARG A 195 -20.99 5.24 7.43
N GLY A 196 -20.09 6.20 7.43
CA GLY A 196 -18.74 6.07 7.99
C GLY A 196 -17.62 5.96 6.98
N ALA A 197 -17.86 6.02 5.66
CA ALA A 197 -16.80 6.04 4.68
C ALA A 197 -15.88 7.25 4.88
N ARG A 198 -14.56 7.02 4.87
CA ARG A 198 -13.55 8.06 5.00
C ARG A 198 -12.58 8.13 3.84
N TYR A 199 -12.59 7.13 2.96
CA TYR A 199 -12.02 7.24 1.62
C TYR A 199 -12.87 6.52 0.57
N VAL A 200 -12.69 6.91 -0.69
CA VAL A 200 -13.35 6.28 -1.85
C VAL A 200 -12.39 6.25 -3.03
N SER A 201 -12.21 5.07 -3.66
CA SER A 201 -11.60 4.95 -4.98
C SER A 201 -12.66 4.96 -6.08
N LEU A 202 -12.36 5.61 -7.21
CA LEU A 202 -13.35 5.82 -8.28
C LEU A 202 -13.53 4.63 -9.20
N ALA A 203 -12.61 3.68 -9.22
CA ALA A 203 -12.66 2.45 -10.00
C ALA A 203 -11.90 1.34 -9.26
N HIS A 204 -12.16 0.08 -9.64
CA HIS A 204 -11.36 -1.09 -9.24
C HIS A 204 -10.83 -1.80 -10.51
N ASN A 205 -10.88 -3.12 -10.57
CA ASN A 205 -10.55 -3.89 -11.78
C ASN A 205 -11.72 -3.82 -12.77
N GLY A 206 -11.62 -2.92 -13.74
CA GLY A 206 -12.64 -2.54 -14.71
C GLY A 206 -13.05 -1.06 -14.59
N HIS A 207 -13.37 -0.45 -15.74
CA HIS A 207 -13.79 0.94 -15.78
C HIS A 207 -15.17 1.12 -15.15
N SER A 208 -15.27 2.11 -14.24
CA SER A 208 -16.55 2.51 -13.64
C SER A 208 -17.20 3.65 -14.44
N GLN A 209 -18.38 4.08 -14.03
CA GLN A 209 -19.01 5.28 -14.57
C GLN A 209 -18.29 6.59 -14.17
N PHE A 210 -17.33 6.52 -13.22
CA PHE A 210 -16.57 7.68 -12.74
C PHE A 210 -15.19 7.79 -13.37
N ALA A 211 -14.49 6.67 -13.53
CA ALA A 211 -13.08 6.68 -13.95
C ALA A 211 -12.67 5.41 -14.69
N ASP A 212 -11.65 5.56 -15.53
CA ASP A 212 -10.93 4.42 -16.07
C ASP A 212 -10.08 3.74 -15.00
N SER A 213 -10.02 2.41 -15.07
CA SER A 213 -9.17 1.56 -14.24
C SER A 213 -7.78 1.37 -14.86
N ASN A 214 -6.76 1.07 -14.02
CA ASN A 214 -5.44 0.64 -14.47
C ASN A 214 -5.48 -0.58 -15.41
N THR A 215 -6.55 -1.41 -15.34
CA THR A 215 -6.70 -2.61 -16.16
C THR A 215 -6.78 -2.31 -17.66
N GLY A 216 -7.15 -1.09 -18.06
CA GLY A 216 -7.11 -0.66 -19.45
C GLY A 216 -5.71 -0.65 -20.07
N GLU A 217 -4.63 -0.68 -19.28
CA GLU A 217 -3.28 -0.82 -19.83
C GLU A 217 -3.04 -2.18 -20.52
N SER A 218 -3.78 -3.23 -20.14
CA SER A 218 -3.59 -4.57 -20.67
C SER A 218 -4.13 -4.75 -22.08
N ASP A 219 -5.19 -4.03 -22.44
CA ASP A 219 -5.88 -4.15 -23.74
C ASP A 219 -5.93 -2.83 -24.53
N GLY A 220 -5.51 -1.71 -23.93
CA GLY A 220 -5.52 -0.39 -24.52
C GLY A 220 -6.94 0.19 -24.66
N VAL A 221 -7.92 -0.36 -23.95
CA VAL A 221 -9.31 0.11 -23.99
C VAL A 221 -9.55 1.11 -22.86
N TRP A 222 -10.03 2.28 -23.19
CA TRP A 222 -10.35 3.35 -22.25
C TRP A 222 -11.77 3.83 -22.49
N LEU A 223 -12.55 3.96 -21.41
CA LEU A 223 -13.94 4.40 -21.48
C LEU A 223 -14.07 5.93 -21.47
N HIS A 224 -13.21 6.60 -20.70
CA HIS A 224 -13.26 8.03 -20.41
C HIS A 224 -11.97 8.78 -20.77
N ASN A 225 -10.87 8.08 -21.04
CA ASN A 225 -9.50 8.62 -21.08
C ASN A 225 -9.11 9.34 -19.78
N GLY A 226 -9.44 8.74 -18.66
CA GLY A 226 -9.23 9.24 -17.30
C GLY A 226 -10.53 9.33 -16.51
N LEU A 227 -10.90 10.53 -16.09
CA LEU A 227 -12.17 10.80 -15.38
C LEU A 227 -13.31 11.08 -16.38
N SER A 228 -14.49 10.52 -16.09
CA SER A 228 -15.74 10.97 -16.71
C SER A 228 -16.19 12.33 -16.18
N ASP A 229 -17.21 12.94 -16.78
CA ASP A 229 -17.82 14.15 -16.23
C ASP A 229 -18.44 13.92 -14.83
N LEU A 230 -18.99 12.72 -14.57
CA LEU A 230 -19.47 12.32 -13.25
C LEU A 230 -18.32 12.14 -12.27
N GLY A 231 -17.20 11.58 -12.72
CA GLY A 231 -15.98 11.45 -11.91
C GLY A 231 -15.43 12.80 -11.46
N ARG A 232 -15.43 13.80 -12.34
CA ARG A 232 -15.04 15.18 -11.97
C ARG A 232 -15.95 15.79 -10.93
N GLN A 233 -17.26 15.54 -10.99
CA GLN A 233 -18.22 15.94 -9.96
C GLN A 233 -17.97 15.21 -8.65
N ALA A 234 -17.64 13.90 -8.71
CA ALA A 234 -17.34 13.11 -7.53
C ALA A 234 -16.12 13.66 -6.76
N ILE A 235 -15.04 14.11 -7.45
CA ILE A 235 -13.91 14.76 -6.81
C ILE A 235 -14.35 15.98 -5.97
N VAL A 236 -15.24 16.81 -6.52
CA VAL A 236 -15.75 18.00 -5.83
C VAL A 236 -16.55 17.61 -4.58
N GLU A 237 -17.45 16.63 -4.71
CA GLU A 237 -18.29 16.19 -3.58
C GLU A 237 -17.50 15.44 -2.51
N LEU A 238 -16.53 14.61 -2.87
CA LEU A 238 -15.63 13.95 -1.91
C LEU A 238 -14.86 14.98 -1.08
N ASN A 239 -14.31 16.01 -1.72
CA ASN A 239 -13.65 17.12 -1.02
C ASN A 239 -14.65 17.87 -0.11
N ARG A 240 -15.88 18.12 -0.59
CA ARG A 240 -16.94 18.83 0.16
C ARG A 240 -17.34 18.10 1.45
N TRP A 241 -17.42 16.77 1.38
CA TRP A 241 -17.84 15.92 2.50
C TRP A 241 -16.71 15.43 3.37
N GLY A 242 -15.46 15.84 3.09
CA GLY A 242 -14.31 15.45 3.88
C GLY A 242 -13.98 13.94 3.75
N VAL A 243 -14.18 13.39 2.56
CA VAL A 243 -13.82 12.01 2.23
C VAL A 243 -12.54 12.05 1.42
N MET A 244 -11.52 11.30 1.85
CA MET A 244 -10.26 11.19 1.12
C MET A 244 -10.50 10.52 -0.23
N ILE A 245 -9.82 11.02 -1.27
CA ILE A 245 -9.87 10.42 -2.60
C ILE A 245 -8.73 9.42 -2.69
N ASP A 246 -9.08 8.19 -3.04
CA ASP A 246 -8.12 7.10 -3.19
C ASP A 246 -7.73 6.91 -4.65
N LEU A 247 -6.43 6.91 -4.92
CA LEU A 247 -5.81 6.74 -6.23
C LEU A 247 -5.40 5.30 -6.55
N SER A 248 -5.65 4.37 -5.63
CA SER A 248 -5.44 2.94 -5.88
C SER A 248 -6.50 2.41 -6.83
N HIS A 249 -6.07 1.70 -7.88
CA HIS A 249 -6.86 1.14 -9.00
C HIS A 249 -7.24 2.04 -10.16
N PRO A 250 -7.64 3.33 -10.03
CA PRO A 250 -7.84 4.15 -11.22
C PRO A 250 -6.61 4.20 -12.12
N SER A 251 -6.82 4.49 -13.40
CA SER A 251 -5.74 4.63 -14.37
C SER A 251 -4.85 5.83 -14.05
N LYS A 252 -3.59 5.81 -14.50
CA LYS A 252 -2.70 6.97 -14.40
C LYS A 252 -3.35 8.26 -14.89
N ALA A 253 -4.06 8.22 -16.03
CA ALA A 253 -4.75 9.39 -16.55
C ALA A 253 -5.83 9.91 -15.58
N ALA A 254 -6.59 9.01 -14.93
CA ALA A 254 -7.58 9.38 -13.93
C ALA A 254 -6.91 9.96 -12.67
N ASN A 255 -5.81 9.36 -12.22
CA ASN A 255 -5.03 9.82 -11.07
C ASN A 255 -4.49 11.24 -11.28
N MET A 256 -3.84 11.49 -12.42
CA MET A 256 -3.28 12.80 -12.72
C MET A 256 -4.37 13.88 -12.85
N GLN A 257 -5.50 13.56 -13.51
CA GLN A 257 -6.65 14.46 -13.58
C GLN A 257 -7.29 14.72 -12.21
N THR A 258 -7.30 13.72 -11.32
CA THR A 258 -7.76 13.87 -9.94
C THR A 258 -6.86 14.85 -9.19
N LEU A 259 -5.53 14.70 -9.30
CA LEU A 259 -4.54 15.57 -8.66
C LEU A 259 -4.63 17.03 -9.15
N GLU A 260 -4.98 17.25 -10.42
CA GLU A 260 -5.23 18.59 -10.96
C GLU A 260 -6.49 19.25 -10.38
N LEU A 261 -7.53 18.44 -10.10
CA LEU A 261 -8.86 18.93 -9.71
C LEU A 261 -9.04 19.06 -8.19
N THR A 262 -8.45 18.13 -7.42
CA THR A 262 -8.66 18.06 -5.98
C THR A 262 -8.16 19.30 -5.26
N ARG A 263 -8.83 19.67 -4.17
CA ARG A 263 -8.45 20.76 -3.27
C ARG A 263 -7.97 20.24 -1.91
N ALA A 264 -7.90 18.93 -1.76
CA ALA A 264 -7.47 18.25 -0.55
C ALA A 264 -6.35 17.26 -0.89
N PRO A 265 -5.48 16.92 0.07
CA PRO A 265 -4.53 15.85 -0.14
C PRO A 265 -5.26 14.52 -0.39
N VAL A 266 -4.65 13.70 -1.24
CA VAL A 266 -5.17 12.40 -1.63
C VAL A 266 -4.45 11.26 -0.92
N ILE A 267 -4.98 10.04 -1.03
CA ILE A 267 -4.27 8.82 -0.65
C ILE A 267 -4.13 7.88 -1.85
N ALA A 268 -3.15 7.00 -1.81
CA ALA A 268 -3.22 5.72 -2.49
C ALA A 268 -3.27 4.66 -1.39
N SER A 269 -4.44 4.08 -1.17
CA SER A 269 -4.72 3.24 0.00
C SER A 269 -3.92 1.94 0.05
N HIS A 270 -3.54 1.40 -1.13
CA HIS A 270 -2.78 0.17 -1.26
C HIS A 270 -2.11 0.08 -2.65
N SER A 271 -0.94 0.72 -2.81
CA SER A 271 -0.20 0.75 -4.07
C SER A 271 1.31 0.77 -3.81
N SER A 272 2.09 0.12 -4.69
CA SER A 272 3.53 0.02 -4.56
C SER A 272 4.26 0.76 -5.69
N ALA A 273 5.60 0.79 -5.69
CA ALA A 273 6.41 1.52 -6.66
C ALA A 273 6.57 0.73 -7.96
N ARG A 274 6.16 1.32 -9.09
CA ARG A 274 6.27 0.71 -10.41
C ARG A 274 7.71 0.55 -10.89
N ALA A 275 8.61 1.39 -10.43
CA ALA A 275 10.03 1.31 -10.76
C ALA A 275 10.69 0.01 -10.29
N LEU A 276 10.23 -0.56 -9.17
CA LEU A 276 10.73 -1.85 -8.66
C LEU A 276 10.03 -3.03 -9.31
N ASN A 277 8.76 -2.92 -9.61
CA ASN A 277 8.01 -3.99 -10.28
C ASN A 277 6.98 -3.38 -11.25
N ASN A 278 7.26 -3.49 -12.56
CA ASN A 278 6.51 -2.83 -13.61
C ASN A 278 5.17 -3.52 -13.91
N VAL A 279 4.19 -3.29 -13.05
CA VAL A 279 2.80 -3.68 -13.24
C VAL A 279 1.91 -2.45 -13.21
N SER A 280 0.78 -2.47 -13.95
CA SER A 280 -0.13 -1.31 -14.07
C SER A 280 -0.77 -0.90 -12.75
N ARG A 281 -0.77 -1.80 -11.77
CA ARG A 281 -1.34 -1.58 -10.44
C ARG A 281 -0.44 -0.73 -9.52
N ASN A 282 0.86 -0.66 -9.84
CA ASN A 282 1.84 0.15 -9.14
C ASN A 282 1.91 1.56 -9.73
N LEU A 283 2.19 2.54 -8.86
CA LEU A 283 2.34 3.94 -9.23
C LEU A 283 3.75 4.20 -9.79
N ASP A 284 3.83 4.94 -10.88
CA ASP A 284 5.13 5.37 -11.42
C ASP A 284 5.66 6.63 -10.69
N ASP A 285 6.91 6.99 -10.98
CA ASP A 285 7.57 8.11 -10.30
C ASP A 285 6.86 9.45 -10.51
N GLU A 286 6.22 9.66 -11.66
CA GLU A 286 5.46 10.89 -11.93
C GLU A 286 4.21 10.97 -11.03
N GLU A 287 3.48 9.86 -10.86
CA GLU A 287 2.34 9.78 -9.94
C GLU A 287 2.79 9.97 -8.49
N LEU A 288 3.86 9.27 -8.06
CA LEU A 288 4.41 9.38 -6.71
C LEU A 288 4.81 10.82 -6.38
N LEU A 289 5.53 11.49 -7.28
CA LEU A 289 5.94 12.89 -7.10
C LEU A 289 4.73 13.85 -7.08
N ALA A 290 3.71 13.60 -7.91
CA ALA A 290 2.50 14.41 -7.92
C ALA A 290 1.66 14.25 -6.63
N ILE A 291 1.60 13.04 -6.06
CA ILE A 291 0.97 12.78 -4.77
C ILE A 291 1.71 13.52 -3.65
N ARG A 292 3.04 13.48 -3.62
CA ARG A 292 3.87 14.26 -2.69
C ARG A 292 3.56 15.75 -2.79
N ASP A 293 3.58 16.29 -4.01
CA ASP A 293 3.37 17.73 -4.26
C ASP A 293 1.93 18.19 -3.89
N ASN A 294 0.97 17.28 -3.92
CA ASN A 294 -0.38 17.47 -3.41
C ASN A 294 -0.47 17.41 -1.87
N GLY A 295 0.56 16.95 -1.17
CA GLY A 295 0.57 16.71 0.29
C GLY A 295 -0.02 15.35 0.69
N GLY A 296 -0.29 14.47 -0.26
CA GLY A 296 -0.89 13.17 -0.06
C GLY A 296 0.03 12.11 0.55
N VAL A 297 -0.44 10.87 0.62
CA VAL A 297 0.30 9.71 1.14
C VAL A 297 0.03 8.46 0.30
N VAL A 298 1.07 7.65 0.12
CA VAL A 298 1.00 6.34 -0.56
C VAL A 298 1.23 5.24 0.46
N GLN A 299 0.27 4.34 0.59
CA GLN A 299 0.39 3.16 1.44
C GLN A 299 0.97 2.02 0.59
N ALA A 300 2.22 1.63 0.89
CA ALA A 300 2.83 0.45 0.27
C ALA A 300 1.95 -0.78 0.55
N THR A 301 1.72 -1.61 -0.46
CA THR A 301 0.86 -2.78 -0.29
C THR A 301 1.64 -4.09 -0.28
N ALA A 302 1.33 -4.97 0.68
CA ALA A 302 1.96 -6.27 0.83
C ALA A 302 1.33 -7.34 -0.09
N PHE A 303 1.25 -7.04 -1.39
CA PHE A 303 0.70 -7.95 -2.39
C PHE A 303 1.81 -8.57 -3.24
N ARG A 304 1.95 -9.89 -3.17
CA ARG A 304 3.10 -10.63 -3.75
C ARG A 304 3.44 -10.25 -5.19
N SER A 305 2.44 -10.22 -6.08
CA SER A 305 2.68 -9.91 -7.49
C SER A 305 2.91 -8.42 -7.78
N TYR A 306 2.59 -7.52 -6.85
CA TYR A 306 2.86 -6.08 -6.98
C TYR A 306 4.25 -5.72 -6.45
N LEU A 307 4.74 -6.49 -5.47
CA LEU A 307 6.10 -6.32 -4.94
C LEU A 307 7.15 -6.92 -5.87
N ASN A 308 7.01 -8.20 -6.22
CA ASN A 308 7.99 -8.89 -7.06
C ASN A 308 7.32 -10.01 -7.88
N SER A 309 6.83 -9.67 -9.06
CA SER A 309 6.12 -10.61 -9.94
C SER A 309 6.98 -11.77 -10.41
N ALA A 310 8.29 -11.56 -10.60
CA ALA A 310 9.21 -12.61 -11.01
C ALA A 310 9.46 -13.63 -9.89
N LYS A 311 9.75 -13.15 -8.66
CA LYS A 311 9.94 -13.98 -7.46
C LYS A 311 8.65 -14.74 -7.15
N HIS A 312 7.49 -14.08 -7.19
CA HIS A 312 6.18 -14.71 -7.00
C HIS A 312 5.91 -15.81 -8.02
N SER A 313 6.10 -15.54 -9.31
CA SER A 313 5.85 -16.51 -10.37
C SER A 313 6.76 -17.73 -10.26
N ALA A 314 8.04 -17.53 -9.90
CA ALA A 314 8.97 -18.63 -9.67
C ALA A 314 8.53 -19.52 -8.49
N ASN A 315 8.12 -18.91 -7.37
CA ASN A 315 7.63 -19.66 -6.20
C ASN A 315 6.35 -20.44 -6.52
N VAL A 316 5.38 -19.82 -7.20
CA VAL A 316 4.15 -20.50 -7.65
C VAL A 316 4.47 -21.66 -8.59
N ALA A 317 5.40 -21.49 -9.52
CA ALA A 317 5.80 -22.57 -10.41
C ALA A 317 6.43 -23.75 -9.65
N ALA A 318 7.32 -23.49 -8.70
CA ALA A 318 7.93 -24.52 -7.85
C ALA A 318 6.89 -25.24 -6.97
N MET A 319 5.94 -24.49 -6.38
CA MET A 319 4.83 -25.05 -5.60
C MET A 319 3.94 -25.96 -6.45
N ASN A 320 3.61 -25.53 -7.67
CA ASN A 320 2.80 -26.33 -8.60
C ASN A 320 3.55 -27.60 -9.05
N ALA A 321 4.86 -27.53 -9.22
CA ALA A 321 5.67 -28.72 -9.52
C ALA A 321 5.67 -29.71 -8.36
N LEU A 322 5.80 -29.26 -7.11
CA LEU A 322 5.72 -30.09 -5.91
C LEU A 322 4.31 -30.75 -5.80
N ARG A 323 3.24 -29.97 -5.93
CA ARG A 323 1.87 -30.49 -5.90
C ARG A 323 1.60 -31.52 -7.00
N SER A 324 2.13 -31.28 -8.20
CA SER A 324 2.00 -32.20 -9.32
C SER A 324 2.72 -33.53 -9.06
N SER A 325 3.92 -33.48 -8.46
CA SER A 325 4.67 -34.68 -8.06
C SER A 325 3.89 -35.50 -7.02
N ILE A 326 3.38 -34.83 -5.97
CA ILE A 326 2.59 -35.49 -4.92
C ILE A 326 1.29 -36.07 -5.48
N ALA A 327 0.59 -35.34 -6.34
CA ALA A 327 -0.63 -35.83 -6.98
C ALA A 327 -0.38 -37.12 -7.77
N GLN A 328 0.74 -37.20 -8.51
CA GLN A 328 1.19 -38.43 -9.17
C GLN A 328 1.49 -39.56 -8.18
N GLU A 329 2.21 -39.26 -7.09
CA GLU A 329 2.54 -40.23 -6.04
C GLU A 329 1.30 -40.91 -5.43
N ILE A 330 0.22 -40.14 -5.24
CA ILE A 330 -1.03 -40.64 -4.62
C ILE A 330 -2.13 -41.01 -5.62
N GLY A 331 -1.87 -40.91 -6.94
CA GLY A 331 -2.86 -41.22 -7.99
C GLY A 331 -4.02 -40.23 -8.07
N PHE A 332 -3.80 -38.95 -7.69
CA PHE A 332 -4.79 -37.86 -7.77
C PHE A 332 -4.58 -37.03 -9.05
N THR A 333 -5.67 -36.62 -9.68
CA THR A 333 -5.62 -35.76 -10.88
C THR A 333 -5.90 -34.33 -10.50
N LEU A 334 -4.92 -33.44 -10.69
CA LEU A 334 -5.12 -32.00 -10.56
C LEU A 334 -5.89 -31.48 -11.78
N LEU A 335 -6.97 -30.78 -11.54
CA LEU A 335 -7.81 -30.15 -12.55
C LEU A 335 -7.47 -28.67 -12.69
N ASP A 336 -7.59 -28.12 -13.88
CA ASP A 336 -7.54 -26.67 -14.06
C ASP A 336 -8.83 -25.98 -13.56
N GLY A 337 -8.78 -24.64 -13.43
CA GLY A 337 -9.89 -23.87 -12.88
C GLY A 337 -11.19 -23.98 -13.71
N ALA A 338 -11.12 -24.25 -15.03
CA ALA A 338 -12.30 -24.44 -15.87
C ALA A 338 -12.94 -25.80 -15.59
N ALA A 339 -12.12 -26.84 -15.48
CA ALA A 339 -12.59 -28.18 -15.13
C ALA A 339 -13.19 -28.23 -13.71
N VAL A 340 -12.58 -27.53 -12.74
CA VAL A 340 -13.14 -27.44 -11.36
C VAL A 340 -14.49 -26.72 -11.34
N ARG A 341 -14.66 -25.65 -12.12
CA ARG A 341 -15.96 -24.95 -12.22
C ARG A 341 -17.05 -25.77 -12.87
N ALA A 342 -16.70 -26.74 -13.71
CA ALA A 342 -17.63 -27.61 -14.40
C ALA A 342 -18.11 -28.81 -13.53
N LEU A 343 -17.49 -29.04 -12.38
CA LEU A 343 -17.89 -30.12 -11.47
C LEU A 343 -19.25 -29.81 -10.81
N SER A 344 -20.05 -30.85 -10.58
CA SER A 344 -21.18 -30.78 -9.66
C SER A 344 -20.69 -30.53 -8.22
N ASP A 345 -21.59 -30.14 -7.33
CA ASP A 345 -21.24 -29.87 -5.92
C ASP A 345 -20.69 -31.13 -5.22
N GLU A 346 -21.24 -32.31 -5.51
CA GLU A 346 -20.77 -33.61 -4.99
C GLU A 346 -19.34 -33.94 -5.51
N GLU A 347 -19.12 -33.80 -6.83
CA GLU A 347 -17.80 -34.02 -7.45
C GLU A 347 -16.77 -33.03 -6.94
N ARG A 348 -17.18 -31.78 -6.73
CA ARG A 348 -16.32 -30.72 -6.19
C ARG A 348 -15.91 -31.00 -4.75
N ALA A 349 -16.81 -31.51 -3.91
CA ALA A 349 -16.51 -31.92 -2.55
C ALA A 349 -15.43 -33.01 -2.53
N VAL A 350 -15.60 -34.07 -3.36
CA VAL A 350 -14.60 -35.14 -3.48
C VAL A 350 -13.26 -34.65 -4.03
N TYR A 351 -13.30 -33.75 -5.03
CA TYR A 351 -12.07 -33.13 -5.56
C TYR A 351 -11.36 -32.33 -4.48
N ASN A 352 -12.06 -31.53 -3.69
CA ASN A 352 -11.50 -30.72 -2.62
C ASN A 352 -10.85 -31.57 -1.53
N GLU A 353 -11.44 -32.72 -1.16
CA GLU A 353 -10.79 -33.66 -0.23
C GLU A 353 -9.47 -34.20 -0.78
N GLY A 354 -9.44 -34.57 -2.07
CA GLY A 354 -8.20 -35.00 -2.74
C GLY A 354 -7.15 -33.90 -2.80
N LEU A 355 -7.55 -32.68 -3.12
CA LEU A 355 -6.66 -31.51 -3.16
C LEU A 355 -6.13 -31.18 -1.75
N ALA A 356 -6.96 -31.22 -0.73
CA ALA A 356 -6.56 -31.02 0.66
C ALA A 356 -5.47 -32.04 1.08
N ARG A 357 -5.61 -33.31 0.65
CA ARG A 357 -4.60 -34.33 0.89
C ARG A 357 -3.27 -34.02 0.17
N VAL A 358 -3.32 -33.54 -1.07
CA VAL A 358 -2.11 -33.09 -1.79
C VAL A 358 -1.41 -31.96 -1.04
N ASN A 359 -2.18 -30.94 -0.58
CA ASN A 359 -1.65 -29.80 0.16
C ASN A 359 -1.03 -30.23 1.50
N ALA A 360 -1.69 -31.10 2.27
CA ALA A 360 -1.17 -31.60 3.54
C ALA A 360 0.15 -32.40 3.38
N LEU A 361 0.31 -33.11 2.27
CA LEU A 361 1.57 -33.81 1.95
C LEU A 361 2.65 -32.84 1.41
N ALA A 362 2.26 -31.74 0.80
CA ALA A 362 3.17 -30.71 0.32
C ALA A 362 3.76 -29.87 1.46
N GLU A 363 2.96 -29.51 2.45
CA GLU A 363 3.32 -28.60 3.53
C GLU A 363 4.69 -28.88 4.18
N PRO A 364 5.01 -30.07 4.66
CA PRO A 364 6.33 -30.35 5.28
C PRO A 364 7.50 -30.31 4.28
N ARG A 365 7.23 -30.30 2.98
CA ARG A 365 8.24 -30.28 1.90
C ARG A 365 8.48 -28.89 1.34
N VAL A 366 7.60 -27.92 1.61
CA VAL A 366 7.65 -26.55 1.06
C VAL A 366 8.99 -25.88 1.35
N ALA A 367 9.44 -25.88 2.60
CA ALA A 367 10.68 -25.22 3.00
C ALA A 367 11.90 -25.74 2.22
N SER A 368 12.01 -27.07 2.03
CA SER A 368 13.18 -27.69 1.41
C SER A 368 13.09 -27.83 -0.11
N GLU A 369 11.91 -27.97 -0.69
CA GLU A 369 11.73 -28.26 -2.11
C GLU A 369 11.20 -27.07 -2.92
N VAL A 370 10.54 -26.10 -2.26
CA VAL A 370 10.05 -24.88 -2.90
C VAL A 370 10.89 -23.67 -2.46
N ASN A 371 10.87 -23.31 -1.19
CA ASN A 371 11.47 -22.06 -0.71
C ASN A 371 13.00 -22.05 -0.85
N ALA A 372 13.67 -23.23 -0.77
CA ALA A 372 15.11 -23.34 -0.98
C ALA A 372 15.55 -23.03 -2.42
N VAL A 373 14.67 -23.19 -3.42
CA VAL A 373 14.97 -22.99 -4.85
C VAL A 373 14.27 -21.79 -5.46
N ALA A 374 13.11 -21.41 -4.91
CA ALA A 374 12.29 -20.29 -5.31
C ALA A 374 11.65 -19.67 -4.06
N PRO A 375 12.38 -18.82 -3.33
CA PRO A 375 11.86 -18.22 -2.10
C PRO A 375 10.59 -17.39 -2.38
N PRO A 376 9.63 -17.37 -1.44
CA PRO A 376 8.43 -16.53 -1.56
C PRO A 376 8.78 -15.04 -1.46
N VAL A 377 7.87 -14.19 -1.93
CA VAL A 377 7.92 -12.75 -1.63
C VAL A 377 7.69 -12.54 -0.14
N ASP A 378 8.51 -11.72 0.50
CA ASP A 378 8.59 -11.58 1.94
C ASP A 378 8.56 -10.12 2.41
N VAL A 379 8.62 -9.92 3.74
CA VAL A 379 8.62 -8.58 4.36
C VAL A 379 9.80 -7.72 3.90
N ALA A 380 10.95 -8.32 3.53
CA ALA A 380 12.08 -7.55 3.02
C ALA A 380 11.77 -6.96 1.63
N ASP A 381 11.15 -7.75 0.71
CA ASP A 381 10.68 -7.22 -0.58
C ASP A 381 9.66 -6.08 -0.39
N PHE A 382 8.81 -6.18 0.63
CA PHE A 382 7.83 -5.14 0.95
C PHE A 382 8.50 -3.83 1.42
N VAL A 383 9.46 -3.94 2.33
CA VAL A 383 10.19 -2.76 2.84
C VAL A 383 11.10 -2.15 1.78
N ASP A 384 11.57 -2.92 0.76
CA ASP A 384 12.27 -2.36 -0.40
C ASP A 384 11.41 -1.32 -1.14
N HIS A 385 10.10 -1.56 -1.27
CA HIS A 385 9.17 -0.59 -1.85
C HIS A 385 8.98 0.64 -0.96
N ILE A 386 8.93 0.46 0.36
CA ILE A 386 8.88 1.57 1.33
C ILE A 386 10.15 2.41 1.21
N ASP A 387 11.35 1.79 1.24
CA ASP A 387 12.63 2.47 1.10
C ASP A 387 12.68 3.30 -0.18
N TYR A 388 12.31 2.70 -1.32
CA TYR A 388 12.28 3.39 -2.61
C TYR A 388 11.36 4.62 -2.58
N MET A 389 10.15 4.48 -2.06
CA MET A 389 9.21 5.59 -1.99
C MET A 389 9.67 6.67 -1.00
N VAL A 390 10.23 6.28 0.15
CA VAL A 390 10.79 7.24 1.12
C VAL A 390 11.95 8.03 0.50
N ASP A 391 12.82 7.38 -0.26
CA ASP A 391 13.93 8.05 -0.95
C ASP A 391 13.43 9.01 -2.04
N LEU A 392 12.35 8.67 -2.75
CA LEU A 392 11.82 9.47 -3.85
C LEU A 392 10.94 10.63 -3.40
N ILE A 393 10.00 10.38 -2.46
CA ILE A 393 8.95 11.34 -2.10
C ILE A 393 9.00 11.81 -0.64
N GLY A 394 9.90 11.26 0.19
CA GLY A 394 10.05 11.61 1.60
C GLY A 394 9.19 10.78 2.54
N ILE A 395 9.68 10.64 3.76
CA ILE A 395 9.06 9.80 4.81
C ILE A 395 7.63 10.22 5.15
N GLU A 396 7.30 11.50 5.01
CA GLU A 396 5.99 12.09 5.32
C GLU A 396 4.88 11.69 4.33
N HIS A 397 5.24 11.02 3.23
CA HIS A 397 4.33 10.67 2.15
C HIS A 397 4.18 9.17 1.92
N VAL A 398 4.71 8.34 2.81
CA VAL A 398 4.68 6.88 2.70
C VAL A 398 4.00 6.25 3.91
N GLY A 399 3.30 5.15 3.72
CA GLY A 399 2.66 4.38 4.77
C GLY A 399 2.56 2.89 4.41
N ILE A 400 1.74 2.15 5.14
CA ILE A 400 1.68 0.70 5.16
C ILE A 400 0.26 0.21 4.89
N SER A 401 0.12 -0.83 4.06
CA SER A 401 -1.12 -1.54 3.77
C SER A 401 -0.87 -3.01 3.53
N SER A 402 -1.78 -3.86 3.98
CA SER A 402 -1.67 -5.31 3.81
C SER A 402 -2.37 -5.84 2.56
N ASP A 403 -3.52 -5.30 2.22
CA ASP A 403 -4.49 -5.87 1.30
C ASP A 403 -4.98 -7.27 1.76
N PHE A 404 -5.09 -7.47 3.09
CA PHE A 404 -5.57 -8.72 3.68
C PHE A 404 -7.00 -9.03 3.24
N ASP A 405 -7.26 -10.32 3.04
CA ASP A 405 -8.52 -10.86 2.53
C ASP A 405 -8.93 -10.34 1.13
N GLY A 406 -8.16 -9.39 0.53
CA GLY A 406 -8.27 -8.92 -0.85
C GLY A 406 -7.28 -9.57 -1.82
N GLY A 407 -6.33 -10.35 -1.28
CA GLY A 407 -5.30 -11.06 -2.04
C GLY A 407 -3.88 -10.76 -1.57
N GLY A 408 -3.74 -9.89 -0.60
CA GLY A 408 -2.48 -9.56 0.06
C GLY A 408 -1.94 -10.68 0.95
N GLY A 409 -0.96 -10.32 1.75
CA GLY A 409 -0.21 -11.25 2.59
C GLY A 409 1.04 -11.81 1.88
N ILE A 410 2.16 -11.76 2.58
CA ILE A 410 3.50 -12.16 2.11
C ILE A 410 4.16 -13.01 3.19
N GLU A 411 5.27 -13.67 2.86
CA GLU A 411 6.02 -14.44 3.87
C GLU A 411 6.51 -13.53 4.99
N GLY A 412 6.16 -13.91 6.23
CA GLY A 412 6.44 -13.12 7.44
C GLY A 412 5.42 -12.02 7.74
N TRP A 413 4.41 -11.81 6.89
CA TRP A 413 3.22 -11.01 7.16
C TRP A 413 2.04 -11.59 6.38
N ASN A 414 1.68 -12.84 6.71
CA ASN A 414 0.62 -13.58 6.05
C ASN A 414 -0.78 -13.18 6.53
N ASP A 415 -0.88 -12.72 7.78
CA ASP A 415 -2.11 -12.22 8.39
C ASP A 415 -1.80 -11.21 9.52
N ALA A 416 -2.83 -10.66 10.15
CA ALA A 416 -2.70 -9.62 11.14
C ALA A 416 -1.92 -10.06 12.41
N SER A 417 -1.79 -11.36 12.70
CA SER A 417 -1.02 -11.86 13.84
C SER A 417 0.50 -11.67 13.68
N GLU A 418 0.96 -11.50 12.44
CA GLU A 418 2.37 -11.30 12.09
C GLU A 418 2.77 -9.83 11.90
N THR A 419 1.90 -8.86 12.23
CA THR A 419 2.11 -7.41 12.00
C THR A 419 3.41 -6.89 12.61
N PHE A 420 3.84 -7.43 13.74
CA PHE A 420 5.12 -7.09 14.37
C PHE A 420 6.32 -7.24 13.44
N ASN A 421 6.31 -8.19 12.51
CA ASN A 421 7.45 -8.47 11.64
C ASN A 421 7.76 -7.30 10.69
N VAL A 422 6.76 -6.51 10.31
CA VAL A 422 6.97 -5.28 9.53
C VAL A 422 7.75 -4.24 10.35
N THR A 423 7.35 -4.01 11.60
CA THR A 423 8.10 -3.12 12.51
C THR A 423 9.53 -3.61 12.72
N LEU A 424 9.71 -4.91 12.90
CA LEU A 424 11.03 -5.52 13.09
C LEU A 424 11.94 -5.27 11.87
N GLU A 425 11.44 -5.43 10.66
CA GLU A 425 12.21 -5.16 9.45
C GLU A 425 12.54 -3.68 9.30
N LEU A 426 11.62 -2.77 9.57
CA LEU A 426 11.89 -1.33 9.58
C LEU A 426 13.00 -0.97 10.57
N VAL A 427 12.98 -1.58 11.76
CA VAL A 427 14.04 -1.39 12.77
C VAL A 427 15.39 -1.94 12.28
N ARG A 428 15.41 -3.09 11.58
CA ARG A 428 16.63 -3.64 10.94
C ARG A 428 17.19 -2.72 9.87
N ARG A 429 16.32 -2.01 9.13
CA ARG A 429 16.70 -0.99 8.12
C ARG A 429 17.18 0.32 8.73
N GLY A 430 17.05 0.48 10.06
CA GLY A 430 17.54 1.66 10.78
C GLY A 430 16.54 2.81 10.88
N TYR A 431 15.27 2.59 10.59
CA TYR A 431 14.22 3.57 10.85
C TYR A 431 14.12 3.90 12.34
N SER A 432 13.99 5.18 12.68
CA SER A 432 13.74 5.62 14.05
C SER A 432 12.30 5.33 14.48
N GLU A 433 12.02 5.38 15.79
CA GLU A 433 10.66 5.23 16.32
C GLU A 433 9.70 6.26 15.72
N GLU A 434 10.15 7.52 15.58
CA GLU A 434 9.36 8.60 14.97
C GLU A 434 9.04 8.31 13.49
N GLN A 435 10.01 7.79 12.75
CA GLN A 435 9.79 7.40 11.34
C GLN A 435 8.83 6.22 11.21
N ILE A 436 8.95 5.22 12.09
CA ILE A 436 8.05 4.06 12.14
C ILE A 436 6.62 4.50 12.50
N ALA A 437 6.47 5.44 13.45
CA ALA A 437 5.17 6.02 13.79
C ALA A 437 4.54 6.78 12.61
N LEU A 438 5.34 7.49 11.80
CA LEU A 438 4.87 8.13 10.58
C LEU A 438 4.38 7.12 9.55
N LEU A 439 5.16 6.06 9.28
CA LEU A 439 4.83 5.01 8.31
C LEU A 439 3.56 4.24 8.70
N TRP A 440 3.41 3.86 9.98
CA TRP A 440 2.25 3.10 10.42
C TRP A 440 0.95 3.92 10.37
N SER A 441 0.93 5.09 10.97
CA SER A 441 -0.33 5.84 11.08
C SER A 441 -0.18 7.35 10.90
N GLY A 442 0.95 7.92 11.30
CA GLY A 442 1.10 9.37 11.43
C GLY A 442 0.81 10.12 10.13
N ASN A 443 1.29 9.62 8.99
CA ASN A 443 1.11 10.25 7.69
C ASN A 443 -0.35 10.18 7.20
N LEU A 444 -1.00 9.02 7.34
CA LEU A 444 -2.41 8.88 6.95
C LEU A 444 -3.32 9.74 7.82
N LEU A 445 -3.11 9.72 9.16
CA LEU A 445 -3.90 10.52 10.09
C LEU A 445 -3.69 12.03 9.88
N ARG A 446 -2.51 12.47 9.43
CA ARG A 446 -2.27 13.85 8.98
C ARG A 446 -3.14 14.19 7.77
N VAL A 447 -3.10 13.36 6.72
CA VAL A 447 -3.91 13.57 5.51
C VAL A 447 -5.39 13.59 5.86
N MET A 448 -5.86 12.64 6.67
CA MET A 448 -7.24 12.57 7.13
C MET A 448 -7.65 13.85 7.87
N ALA A 449 -6.85 14.33 8.83
CA ALA A 449 -7.13 15.58 9.57
C ALA A 449 -7.19 16.80 8.64
N GLU A 450 -6.34 16.88 7.63
CA GLU A 450 -6.39 17.96 6.64
C GLU A 450 -7.68 17.91 5.81
N VAL A 451 -8.11 16.73 5.39
CA VAL A 451 -9.36 16.54 4.64
C VAL A 451 -10.58 16.87 5.51
N GLU A 452 -10.58 16.44 6.78
CA GLU A 452 -11.64 16.73 7.76
C GLU A 452 -11.89 18.24 7.94
N THR A 453 -10.85 19.07 7.94
CA THR A 453 -10.97 20.52 8.10
C THR A 453 -11.69 21.21 6.95
N ARG A 454 -11.88 20.54 5.82
CA ARG A 454 -12.50 21.07 4.61
C ARG A 454 -14.03 20.85 4.57
N VAL A 455 -14.58 20.07 5.51
CA VAL A 455 -16.02 19.81 5.62
C VAL A 455 -16.77 21.12 5.83
N GLY A 456 -17.75 21.40 4.95
CA GLY A 456 -18.60 22.61 5.04
C GLY A 456 -17.95 23.91 4.54
N GLY A 457 -16.73 23.89 4.03
CA GLY A 457 -16.15 25.00 3.30
C GLY A 457 -17.01 25.32 2.07
N THR A 458 -17.34 26.60 1.85
CA THR A 458 -18.01 27.02 0.61
C THR A 458 -17.09 26.75 -0.57
N PHE A 459 -17.26 25.60 -1.18
CA PHE A 459 -16.62 25.25 -2.43
C PHE A 459 -17.31 26.07 -3.53
N ASN A 460 -16.59 27.00 -4.14
CA ASN A 460 -17.00 27.60 -5.38
C ASN A 460 -16.56 26.62 -6.49
N PRO A 461 -17.48 25.92 -7.16
CA PRO A 461 -17.10 25.11 -8.30
C PRO A 461 -16.49 26.02 -9.37
N LEU A 462 -15.42 25.56 -10.01
CA LEU A 462 -14.80 26.22 -11.16
C LEU A 462 -15.77 26.31 -12.33
#